data_744f8e53014a1c2ba2f93d84fa0db832
#
_entry.id   744f8e53014a1c2ba2f93d84fa0db832
#
_cell.length_a   1.000
_cell.length_b   1.000
_cell.length_c   1.000
_cell.angle_alpha   90.00
_cell.angle_beta   90.00
_cell.angle_gamma   90.00
#
_symmetry.space_group_name_H-M   'P 1'
#
loop_
_entity.id
_entity.type
_entity.pdbx_description
1 polymer ?
#
loop_
_entity_poly.entity_id
_entity_poly.type
_entity_poly.pdbx_seq_one_letter_code
_entity_poly.pdbx_strand_id
1 'polypeptide(L)'
;MSAPSNRTVTEVSAGGLVISAANPNQVALISHRNRGGGMDWVIPKGHVESGEALEQTATREVEEETGLACEVVSKIGEIQYGFTVGKKRIKKTVHHYLLRHTGGELSANNDPTGEVVEVRWFDLRQLEDVLAHATEKRIAEKAQRLIQ
;
A
#
# COMPACT_ATOMS: atom_id res chain seq x y z
N MET A 1 -9.51 -36.84 18.06
CA MET A 1 -8.56 -36.54 17.62
C MET A 1 -8.47 -35.51 16.80
N SER A 2 -7.80 -34.79 16.82
CA SER A 2 -7.82 -33.73 16.22
C SER A 2 -6.98 -33.67 15.15
N ALA A 3 -7.16 -32.99 14.33
CA ALA A 3 -6.54 -32.84 13.35
C ALA A 3 -5.83 -31.80 13.17
N PRO A 4 -5.14 -31.38 13.03
CA PRO A 4 -4.61 -30.42 13.00
C PRO A 4 -4.24 -29.77 12.16
N SER A 5 -4.12 -29.37 11.96
CA SER A 5 -3.39 -29.04 11.29
C SER A 5 -3.34 -27.98 10.51
N ASN A 6 -4.12 -27.52 9.79
CA ASN A 6 -4.07 -26.37 8.96
C ASN A 6 -4.66 -25.21 9.67
N ARG A 7 -3.86 -24.46 10.34
CA ARG A 7 -4.33 -23.22 10.91
C ARG A 7 -4.43 -22.18 9.84
N THR A 8 -5.49 -21.41 9.87
CA THR A 8 -5.62 -20.22 9.05
C THR A 8 -5.25 -19.00 9.91
N VAL A 9 -4.29 -18.24 9.44
CA VAL A 9 -3.88 -16.98 10.07
C VAL A 9 -4.34 -15.85 9.17
N THR A 10 -5.01 -14.87 9.74
CA THR A 10 -5.46 -13.70 9.00
C THR A 10 -4.51 -12.54 9.26
N GLU A 11 -4.03 -11.91 8.19
CA GLU A 11 -3.22 -10.71 8.28
C GLU A 11 -3.94 -9.56 7.62
N VAL A 12 -3.86 -8.37 8.22
CA VAL A 12 -4.53 -7.17 7.71
C VAL A 12 -3.50 -6.05 7.57
N SER A 13 -3.51 -5.43 6.42
CA SER A 13 -2.69 -4.26 6.12
C SER A 13 -3.56 -3.12 5.61
N ALA A 14 -3.05 -1.92 5.69
CA ALA A 14 -3.70 -0.75 5.10
C ALA A 14 -2.66 0.21 4.55
N GLY A 15 -3.05 0.95 3.54
CA GLY A 15 -2.20 1.93 2.91
C GLY A 15 -2.99 2.73 1.88
N GLY A 16 -2.33 3.31 0.91
CA GLY A 16 -3.08 4.02 -0.10
C GLY A 16 -2.28 4.92 -1.01
N LEU A 17 -3.01 5.61 -1.84
CA LEU A 17 -2.49 6.54 -2.84
C LEU A 17 -2.64 7.96 -2.33
N VAL A 18 -1.52 8.67 -2.16
CA VAL A 18 -1.51 10.07 -1.73
C VAL A 18 -1.52 10.96 -2.95
N ILE A 19 -2.53 11.82 -3.04
CA ILE A 19 -2.62 12.83 -4.10
C ILE A 19 -1.72 14.00 -3.72
N SER A 20 -0.86 14.41 -4.64
CA SER A 20 0.04 15.55 -4.43
C SER A 20 -0.75 16.84 -4.21
N ALA A 21 -0.35 17.62 -3.19
CA ALA A 21 -0.94 18.94 -2.97
C ALA A 21 -0.60 19.93 -4.09
N ALA A 22 0.60 19.79 -4.66
CA ALA A 22 1.04 20.69 -5.72
C ALA A 22 0.48 20.31 -7.09
N ASN A 23 0.24 19.01 -7.32
CA ASN A 23 -0.26 18.53 -8.60
C ASN A 23 -1.27 17.40 -8.38
N PRO A 24 -2.59 17.71 -8.43
CA PRO A 24 -3.63 16.72 -8.12
C PRO A 24 -3.68 15.52 -9.07
N ASN A 25 -2.94 15.55 -10.16
CA ASN A 25 -2.87 14.41 -11.08
C ASN A 25 -1.76 13.42 -10.72
N GLN A 26 -1.01 13.70 -9.66
CA GLN A 26 0.10 12.85 -9.25
C GLN A 26 -0.15 12.17 -7.92
N VAL A 27 0.30 10.92 -7.83
CA VAL A 27 0.27 10.12 -6.60
C VAL A 27 1.63 9.53 -6.33
N ALA A 28 1.91 9.20 -5.06
CA ALA A 28 3.19 8.66 -4.65
C ALA A 28 3.18 7.14 -4.67
N LEU A 29 4.23 6.55 -5.24
CA LEU A 29 4.51 5.13 -5.16
C LEU A 29 5.89 4.92 -4.57
N ILE A 30 6.12 3.71 -4.07
CA ILE A 30 7.41 3.29 -3.55
C ILE A 30 7.94 2.12 -4.37
N SER A 31 9.25 1.94 -4.37
CA SER A 31 9.85 0.78 -5.03
C SER A 31 10.52 -0.12 -4.01
N HIS A 32 10.42 -1.43 -4.26
CA HIS A 32 11.09 -2.48 -3.50
C HIS A 32 11.90 -3.33 -4.45
N ARG A 33 12.96 -3.95 -3.95
CA ARG A 33 13.66 -4.97 -4.72
C ARG A 33 12.81 -6.23 -4.77
N ASN A 34 12.72 -6.83 -5.95
CA ASN A 34 12.04 -8.11 -6.10
C ASN A 34 13.04 -9.27 -6.09
N ARG A 35 12.54 -10.51 -6.14
CA ARG A 35 13.38 -11.70 -6.06
C ARG A 35 14.36 -11.83 -7.23
N GLY A 36 14.01 -11.29 -8.37
CA GLY A 36 14.86 -11.34 -9.56
C GLY A 36 15.94 -10.27 -9.60
N GLY A 37 16.03 -9.43 -8.55
CA GLY A 37 17.00 -8.35 -8.49
C GLY A 37 16.56 -7.07 -9.12
N GLY A 38 15.35 -7.02 -9.70
CA GLY A 38 14.78 -5.81 -10.25
C GLY A 38 13.99 -5.04 -9.19
N MET A 39 13.32 -3.99 -9.63
CA MET A 39 12.51 -3.14 -8.77
C MET A 39 11.04 -3.24 -9.14
N ASP A 40 10.20 -3.36 -8.11
CA ASP A 40 8.75 -3.29 -8.27
C ASP A 40 8.26 -1.97 -7.70
N TRP A 41 7.43 -1.28 -8.46
CA TRP A 41 6.69 -0.12 -7.96
C TRP A 41 5.37 -0.60 -7.39
N VAL A 42 5.08 -0.19 -6.16
CA VAL A 42 3.91 -0.65 -5.42
C VAL A 42 3.27 0.49 -4.65
N ILE A 43 2.01 0.27 -4.24
CA ILE A 43 1.29 1.21 -3.39
C ILE A 43 1.79 1.06 -1.95
N PRO A 44 2.15 2.15 -1.26
CA PRO A 44 2.59 2.07 0.14
C PRO A 44 1.53 1.43 1.04
N LYS A 45 1.96 0.55 1.93
CA LYS A 45 1.08 -0.12 2.89
C LYS A 45 1.88 -0.82 3.96
N GLY A 46 1.22 -1.19 5.04
CA GLY A 46 1.83 -2.00 6.08
C GLY A 46 0.80 -2.56 7.05
N HIS A 47 1.27 -3.34 8.00
CA HIS A 47 0.42 -4.10 8.91
C HIS A 47 -0.28 -3.21 9.92
N VAL A 48 -1.52 -3.54 10.21
CA VAL A 48 -2.31 -2.88 11.25
C VAL A 48 -1.74 -3.28 12.62
N GLU A 49 -1.44 -2.29 13.43
CA GLU A 49 -0.97 -2.53 14.79
C GLU A 49 -2.15 -2.65 15.75
N SER A 50 -1.90 -3.29 16.89
CA SER A 50 -2.94 -3.51 17.91
C SER A 50 -3.59 -2.19 18.32
N GLY A 51 -4.91 -2.14 18.24
CA GLY A 51 -5.67 -0.96 18.61
C GLY A 51 -5.76 0.12 17.56
N GLU A 52 -5.12 -0.08 16.41
CA GLU A 52 -5.14 0.90 15.33
C GLU A 52 -6.39 0.73 14.45
N ALA A 53 -7.02 1.84 14.09
CA ALA A 53 -8.04 1.81 13.04
C ALA A 53 -7.36 1.71 11.67
N LEU A 54 -8.06 1.18 10.68
CA LEU A 54 -7.50 1.01 9.34
C LEU A 54 -6.99 2.31 8.74
N GLU A 55 -7.73 3.41 8.92
CA GLU A 55 -7.32 4.73 8.41
C GLU A 55 -6.06 5.24 9.09
N GLN A 56 -5.91 4.97 10.40
CA GLN A 56 -4.70 5.34 11.12
C GLN A 56 -3.50 4.56 10.60
N THR A 57 -3.67 3.28 10.33
CA THR A 57 -2.62 2.45 9.75
C THR A 57 -2.22 2.99 8.39
N ALA A 58 -3.21 3.32 7.55
CA ALA A 58 -2.94 3.83 6.21
C ALA A 58 -2.10 5.10 6.25
N THR A 59 -2.48 6.09 7.08
CA THR A 59 -1.74 7.34 7.17
C THR A 59 -0.36 7.14 7.78
N ARG A 60 -0.23 6.30 8.80
CA ARG A 60 1.06 6.01 9.43
C ARG A 60 2.02 5.31 8.48
N GLU A 61 1.56 4.24 7.83
CA GLU A 61 2.41 3.48 6.92
C GLU A 61 2.83 4.29 5.71
N VAL A 62 1.91 5.09 5.16
CA VAL A 62 2.25 5.96 4.04
C VAL A 62 3.31 6.97 4.46
N GLU A 63 3.18 7.57 5.63
CA GLU A 63 4.18 8.52 6.11
C GLU A 63 5.55 7.85 6.32
N GLU A 64 5.56 6.66 6.93
CA GLU A 64 6.81 5.93 7.14
C GLU A 64 7.50 5.58 5.81
N GLU A 65 6.74 5.17 4.82
CA GLU A 65 7.30 4.70 3.55
C GLU A 65 7.56 5.80 2.53
N THR A 66 6.85 6.92 2.61
CA THR A 66 6.95 7.98 1.61
C THR A 66 7.48 9.31 2.14
N GLY A 67 7.44 9.52 3.46
CA GLY A 67 7.78 10.80 4.05
C GLY A 67 6.64 11.82 4.03
N LEU A 68 5.48 11.43 3.48
CA LEU A 68 4.37 12.36 3.31
C LEU A 68 3.35 12.26 4.45
N ALA A 69 3.08 13.38 5.10
CA ALA A 69 1.94 13.49 6.00
C ALA A 69 0.69 13.61 5.15
N CYS A 70 -0.37 12.92 5.55
CA CYS A 70 -1.59 12.87 4.74
C CYS A 70 -2.81 12.59 5.61
N GLU A 71 -3.99 12.78 5.01
CA GLU A 71 -5.25 12.44 5.66
C GLU A 71 -6.14 11.67 4.70
N VAL A 72 -7.02 10.83 5.24
CA VAL A 72 -7.89 9.98 4.43
C VAL A 72 -8.99 10.82 3.80
N VAL A 73 -9.20 10.64 2.49
CA VAL A 73 -10.31 11.23 1.76
C VAL A 73 -11.45 10.23 1.62
N SER A 74 -11.14 9.02 1.16
CA SER A 74 -12.14 7.96 1.00
C SER A 74 -11.45 6.61 0.85
N LYS A 75 -12.22 5.54 1.00
CA LYS A 75 -11.72 4.20 0.74
C LYS A 75 -11.80 3.92 -0.76
N ILE A 76 -10.73 3.38 -1.32
CA ILE A 76 -10.71 2.94 -2.72
C ILE A 76 -11.28 1.53 -2.82
N GLY A 77 -10.77 0.60 -2.02
CA GLY A 77 -11.17 -0.79 -2.05
C GLY A 77 -10.23 -1.66 -1.26
N GLU A 78 -10.37 -2.96 -1.43
CA GLU A 78 -9.51 -3.91 -0.74
C GLU A 78 -9.12 -5.06 -1.66
N ILE A 79 -7.98 -5.67 -1.36
CA ILE A 79 -7.48 -6.83 -2.06
C ILE A 79 -7.37 -7.96 -1.05
N GLN A 80 -7.82 -9.15 -1.42
CA GLN A 80 -7.67 -10.34 -0.59
C GLN A 80 -6.93 -11.41 -1.37
N TYR A 81 -5.98 -12.05 -0.70
CA TYR A 81 -5.28 -13.20 -1.29
C TYR A 81 -4.81 -14.12 -0.18
N GLY A 82 -4.50 -15.36 -0.56
CA GLY A 82 -4.04 -16.35 0.39
C GLY A 82 -2.83 -17.10 -0.13
N PHE A 83 -2.03 -17.59 0.80
CA PHE A 83 -0.89 -18.43 0.46
C PHE A 83 -0.59 -19.36 1.63
N THR A 84 0.18 -20.41 1.36
CA THR A 84 0.50 -21.41 2.37
C THR A 84 1.98 -21.37 2.68
N VAL A 85 2.31 -21.35 3.96
CA VAL A 85 3.69 -21.43 4.43
C VAL A 85 3.76 -22.60 5.39
N GLY A 86 4.40 -23.69 4.97
CA GLY A 86 4.40 -24.92 5.74
C GLY A 86 2.99 -25.46 5.88
N LYS A 87 2.54 -25.64 7.11
CA LYS A 87 1.16 -26.09 7.41
C LYS A 87 0.21 -24.94 7.72
N LYS A 88 0.71 -23.69 7.60
CA LYS A 88 -0.12 -22.53 7.84
C LYS A 88 -0.71 -22.01 6.55
N ARG A 89 -1.99 -21.74 6.57
CA ARG A 89 -2.65 -21.01 5.50
C ARG A 89 -2.77 -19.57 5.94
N ILE A 90 -2.25 -18.64 5.14
CA ILE A 90 -2.30 -17.22 5.45
C ILE A 90 -3.31 -16.56 4.51
N LYS A 91 -4.29 -15.88 5.12
CA LYS A 91 -5.26 -15.09 4.38
C LYS A 91 -4.96 -13.63 4.65
N LYS A 92 -4.63 -12.88 3.60
CA LYS A 92 -4.24 -11.47 3.74
C LYS A 92 -5.26 -10.56 3.10
N THR A 93 -5.62 -9.50 3.81
CA THR A 93 -6.47 -8.42 3.29
C THR A 93 -5.71 -7.12 3.37
N VAL A 94 -5.68 -6.38 2.26
CA VAL A 94 -5.05 -5.06 2.20
C VAL A 94 -6.12 -4.03 1.88
N HIS A 95 -6.32 -3.07 2.77
CA HIS A 95 -7.28 -1.99 2.60
C HIS A 95 -6.58 -0.78 2.01
N HIS A 96 -7.08 -0.27 0.89
CA HIS A 96 -6.48 0.87 0.18
C HIS A 96 -7.36 2.10 0.27
N TYR A 97 -6.73 3.22 0.61
CA TYR A 97 -7.40 4.51 0.78
C TYR A 97 -6.86 5.54 -0.19
N LEU A 98 -7.70 6.50 -0.54
CA LEU A 98 -7.29 7.69 -1.23
C LEU A 98 -6.95 8.72 -0.16
N LEU A 99 -5.77 9.31 -0.25
CA LEU A 99 -5.22 10.18 0.77
C LEU A 99 -4.86 11.53 0.17
N ARG A 100 -4.94 12.57 0.99
CA ARG A 100 -4.56 13.91 0.58
C ARG A 100 -3.29 14.30 1.29
N HIS A 101 -2.31 14.80 0.53
CA HIS A 101 -1.04 15.28 1.04
C HIS A 101 -1.25 16.54 1.89
N THR A 102 -0.81 16.53 3.14
CA THR A 102 -0.96 17.65 4.06
C THR A 102 0.38 18.24 4.51
N GLY A 103 1.48 17.54 4.30
CA GLY A 103 2.81 18.02 4.68
C GLY A 103 3.88 17.00 4.34
N GLY A 104 5.11 17.33 4.65
CA GLY A 104 6.26 16.46 4.37
C GLY A 104 6.64 16.46 2.91
N GLU A 105 7.76 15.84 2.63
CA GLU A 105 8.31 15.70 1.28
C GLU A 105 8.71 14.26 1.05
N LEU A 106 8.79 13.85 -0.22
CA LEU A 106 9.17 12.47 -0.58
C LEU A 106 10.50 12.09 0.05
N SER A 107 10.51 10.99 0.78
CA SER A 107 11.71 10.46 1.41
C SER A 107 11.52 8.99 1.74
N ALA A 108 12.52 8.17 1.43
CA ALA A 108 12.57 6.78 1.83
C ALA A 108 13.23 6.60 3.21
N ASN A 109 13.72 7.69 3.82
CA ASN A 109 14.55 7.60 5.03
C ASN A 109 13.78 7.25 6.30
N ASN A 110 12.47 7.39 6.29
CA ASN A 110 11.66 7.12 7.47
C ASN A 110 11.10 5.70 7.51
N ASP A 111 11.41 4.88 6.52
CA ASP A 111 10.96 3.49 6.50
C ASP A 111 11.75 2.69 7.52
N PRO A 112 11.09 2.17 8.60
CA PRO A 112 11.80 1.46 9.65
C PRO A 112 12.36 0.11 9.21
N THR A 113 11.84 -0.47 8.12
CA THR A 113 12.33 -1.75 7.61
C THR A 113 13.51 -1.60 6.66
N GLY A 114 13.71 -0.42 6.10
CA GLY A 114 14.75 -0.19 5.10
C GLY A 114 14.47 -0.84 3.75
N GLU A 115 13.25 -1.34 3.53
CA GLU A 115 12.90 -2.03 2.30
C GLU A 115 12.57 -1.10 1.15
N VAL A 116 12.14 0.12 1.43
CA VAL A 116 11.81 1.10 0.40
C VAL A 116 13.11 1.65 -0.19
N VAL A 117 13.27 1.49 -1.49
CA VAL A 117 14.46 1.94 -2.21
C VAL A 117 14.28 3.37 -2.71
N GLU A 118 13.14 3.66 -3.29
CA GLU A 118 12.87 4.98 -3.88
C GLU A 118 11.40 5.33 -3.69
N VAL A 119 11.12 6.62 -3.59
CA VAL A 119 9.77 7.17 -3.55
C VAL A 119 9.66 8.18 -4.67
N ARG A 120 8.56 8.16 -5.42
CA ARG A 120 8.41 9.04 -6.58
C ARG A 120 6.95 9.38 -6.82
N TRP A 121 6.71 10.59 -7.33
CA TRP A 121 5.39 10.97 -7.85
C TRP A 121 5.20 10.40 -9.25
N PHE A 122 4.02 9.84 -9.51
CA PHE A 122 3.64 9.35 -10.82
C PHE A 122 2.32 9.96 -11.24
N ASP A 123 2.15 10.22 -12.52
CA ASP A 123 0.87 10.64 -13.05
C ASP A 123 -0.13 9.50 -12.91
N LEU A 124 -1.35 9.80 -12.49
CA LEU A 124 -2.40 8.80 -12.33
C LEU A 124 -2.60 7.93 -13.56
N ARG A 125 -2.41 8.50 -14.75
CA ARG A 125 -2.60 7.75 -16.00
C ARG A 125 -1.49 6.74 -16.27
N GLN A 126 -0.36 6.83 -15.55
CA GLN A 126 0.76 5.92 -15.71
C GLN A 126 0.66 4.70 -14.81
N LEU A 127 -0.22 4.71 -13.82
CA LEU A 127 -0.23 3.70 -12.76
C LEU A 127 -0.43 2.29 -13.28
N GLU A 128 -1.29 2.11 -14.28
CA GLU A 128 -1.54 0.78 -14.83
C GLU A 128 -0.30 0.19 -15.51
N ASP A 129 0.56 1.05 -16.07
CA ASP A 129 1.79 0.60 -16.71
C ASP A 129 2.93 0.42 -15.71
N VAL A 130 2.92 1.18 -14.62
CA VAL A 130 4.03 1.22 -13.68
C VAL A 130 3.90 0.20 -12.55
N LEU A 131 2.69 -0.01 -12.03
CA LEU A 131 2.48 -0.94 -10.92
C LEU A 131 2.81 -2.36 -11.30
N ALA A 132 3.52 -3.05 -10.40
CA ALA A 132 4.00 -4.40 -10.67
C ALA A 132 2.91 -5.47 -10.60
N HIS A 133 1.86 -5.24 -9.81
CA HIS A 133 0.87 -6.28 -9.51
C HIS A 133 -0.52 -5.96 -10.07
N ALA A 134 -1.14 -6.97 -10.70
CA ALA A 134 -2.47 -6.81 -11.30
C ALA A 134 -3.53 -6.36 -10.30
N THR A 135 -3.45 -6.83 -9.04
CA THR A 135 -4.40 -6.44 -8.00
C THR A 135 -4.29 -4.96 -7.69
N GLU A 136 -3.08 -4.41 -7.67
CA GLU A 136 -2.88 -2.99 -7.42
C GLU A 136 -3.30 -2.14 -8.62
N LYS A 137 -3.15 -2.66 -9.83
CA LYS A 137 -3.64 -1.96 -11.03
C LYS A 137 -5.16 -1.74 -10.96
N ARG A 138 -5.90 -2.72 -10.42
CA ARG A 138 -7.34 -2.57 -10.22
C ARG A 138 -7.66 -1.50 -9.19
N ILE A 139 -6.86 -1.40 -8.12
CA ILE A 139 -7.01 -0.34 -7.12
C ILE A 139 -6.75 1.03 -7.77
N ALA A 140 -5.72 1.14 -8.60
CA ALA A 140 -5.40 2.38 -9.30
C ALA A 140 -6.54 2.79 -10.25
N GLU A 141 -7.14 1.83 -10.94
CA GLU A 141 -8.27 2.09 -11.82
C GLU A 141 -9.47 2.64 -11.05
N LYS A 142 -9.78 2.04 -9.89
CA LYS A 142 -10.85 2.55 -9.05
C LYS A 142 -10.54 3.96 -8.53
N ALA A 143 -9.29 4.21 -8.15
CA ALA A 143 -8.87 5.52 -7.67
C ALA A 143 -9.07 6.59 -8.74
N GLN A 144 -8.73 6.29 -9.99
CA GLN A 144 -8.92 7.23 -11.09
C GLN A 144 -10.40 7.62 -11.25
N ARG A 145 -11.30 6.66 -11.07
CA ARG A 145 -12.75 6.95 -11.15
C ARG A 145 -13.23 7.82 -9.99
N LEU A 146 -12.65 7.65 -8.81
CA LEU A 146 -13.01 8.44 -7.64
C LEU A 146 -12.53 9.90 -7.74
N ILE A 147 -11.42 10.12 -8.42
CA ILE A 147 -10.80 11.43 -8.54
C ILE A 147 -11.49 12.28 -9.63
N GLN A 148 -12.06 11.66 -10.62
CA GLN A 148 -12.71 12.37 -11.71
C GLN A 148 -14.08 12.94 -11.34
#